data_ecfbeac627ccd8fb4d051a56f532fab3
#
_entry.id   ecfbeac627ccd8fb4d051a56f532fab3
#
_cell.length_a   1.000
_cell.length_b   1.000
_cell.length_c   1.000
_cell.angle_alpha   90.00
_cell.angle_beta   90.00
_cell.angle_gamma   90.00
#
_symmetry.space_group_name_H-M   'P 1'
#
loop_
_entity.id
_entity.type
_entity.pdbx_description
1 polymer ?
#
loop_
_entity_poly.entity_id
_entity_poly.type
_entity_poly.pdbx_seq_one_letter_code
_entity_poly.pdbx_strand_id
1 'polypeptide(L)'
;MENKMTNNTYLENKTLKEEVKKDTAMKEWLVDYVGTQFLSEMKRINAEEPDANLEWDGAVTVEMIIEMMSIQFPEFLMAVAEENFIRGYTQAMADLHAPVNSSEE
;
A
#
# COMPACT_ATOMS: atom_id res chain seq x y z
N MET A 1 -9.82 24.91 -6.79
CA MET A 1 -9.57 24.56 -7.00
C MET A 1 -8.96 24.03 -7.03
N GLU A 2 -9.17 23.68 -6.85
CA GLU A 2 -8.69 23.12 -6.95
C GLU A 2 -7.99 22.46 -6.86
N ASN A 3 -8.25 22.49 -6.81
CA ASN A 3 -7.65 21.91 -6.85
C ASN A 3 -7.12 21.26 -6.55
N LYS A 4 -7.32 21.28 -6.19
CA LYS A 4 -7.03 20.71 -6.02
C LYS A 4 -6.52 19.98 -6.08
N MET A 5 -6.73 19.94 -6.24
CA MET A 5 -6.43 19.27 -6.47
C MET A 5 -5.63 18.81 -6.60
N THR A 6 -5.71 19.08 -6.62
CA THR A 6 -5.06 18.62 -6.78
C THR A 6 -4.33 18.02 -6.73
N ASN A 7 -4.38 18.39 -7.35
CA ASN A 7 -3.23 17.91 -7.06
C ASN A 7 -3.03 16.84 -6.19
N ASN A 8 -3.73 16.66 -5.60
CA ASN A 8 -3.73 15.55 -4.71
C ASN A 8 -3.81 14.21 -5.39
N THR A 9 -4.14 14.22 -6.61
CA THR A 9 -4.24 12.98 -7.37
C THR A 9 -2.93 12.21 -7.37
N TYR A 10 -1.83 12.90 -7.45
CA TYR A 10 -0.55 12.21 -7.43
C TYR A 10 -0.14 11.84 -6.03
N LEU A 11 -0.74 12.46 -5.03
CA LEU A 11 -0.48 12.08 -3.65
C LEU A 11 -1.34 10.89 -3.25
N GLU A 12 -2.50 10.75 -3.90
CA GLU A 12 -3.38 9.64 -3.62
C GLU A 12 -3.10 8.52 -4.60
N ASN A 13 -2.33 7.57 -4.16
CA ASN A 13 -2.03 6.42 -4.98
C ASN A 13 -3.28 5.55 -5.10
N LYS A 14 -3.83 5.45 -6.29
CA LYS A 14 -5.04 4.68 -6.51
C LYS A 14 -4.86 3.22 -6.14
N THR A 15 -3.64 2.72 -6.30
CA THR A 15 -3.37 1.33 -5.94
C THR A 15 -3.67 1.07 -4.48
N LEU A 16 -3.52 2.07 -3.62
CA LEU A 16 -3.80 1.90 -2.21
C LEU A 16 -5.25 1.54 -1.94
N LYS A 17 -6.16 1.96 -2.81
CA LYS A 17 -7.58 1.70 -2.63
C LYS A 17 -8.02 0.37 -3.22
N GLU A 18 -7.15 -0.31 -3.93
CA GLU A 18 -7.52 -1.55 -4.59
C GLU A 18 -7.65 -2.68 -3.60
N GLU A 19 -8.66 -3.51 -3.82
CA GLU A 19 -8.82 -4.71 -3.02
C GLU A 19 -7.79 -5.73 -3.44
N VAL A 20 -7.16 -6.37 -2.45
CA VAL A 20 -6.15 -7.38 -2.71
C VAL A 20 -6.83 -8.69 -3.03
N LYS A 21 -6.46 -9.28 -4.16
CA LYS A 21 -7.03 -10.55 -4.59
C LYS A 21 -6.24 -11.71 -4.00
N LYS A 22 -6.95 -12.77 -3.68
CA LYS A 22 -6.32 -13.96 -3.11
C LYS A 22 -5.87 -14.90 -4.20
N ASP A 23 -5.05 -14.39 -5.12
CA ASP A 23 -4.63 -15.18 -6.27
C ASP A 23 -3.29 -15.88 -6.07
N THR A 24 -2.67 -15.72 -4.93
CA THR A 24 -1.50 -16.50 -4.55
C THR A 24 -1.64 -16.88 -3.09
N ALA A 25 -0.90 -17.91 -2.69
CA ALA A 25 -0.95 -18.36 -1.30
C ALA A 25 -0.51 -17.25 -0.35
N MET A 26 0.50 -16.50 -0.73
CA MET A 26 0.98 -15.40 0.10
C MET A 26 -0.08 -14.32 0.26
N LYS A 27 -0.73 -13.95 -0.83
CA LYS A 27 -1.76 -12.94 -0.77
C LYS A 27 -2.95 -13.42 0.04
N GLU A 28 -3.33 -14.69 -0.12
CA GLU A 28 -4.43 -15.23 0.67
C GLU A 28 -4.11 -15.14 2.15
N TRP A 29 -2.89 -15.52 2.53
CA TRP A 29 -2.48 -15.45 3.92
C TRP A 29 -2.52 -14.02 4.44
N LEU A 30 -1.97 -13.08 3.64
CA LEU A 30 -1.93 -11.68 4.05
C LEU A 30 -3.33 -11.10 4.21
N VAL A 31 -4.21 -11.39 3.25
CA VAL A 31 -5.57 -10.87 3.33
C VAL A 31 -6.30 -11.41 4.55
N ASP A 32 -6.15 -12.70 4.81
CA ASP A 32 -6.81 -13.29 5.96
C ASP A 32 -6.24 -12.74 7.26
N TYR A 33 -4.94 -12.59 7.33
CA TYR A 33 -4.31 -12.08 8.54
C TYR A 33 -4.74 -10.63 8.82
N VAL A 34 -4.63 -9.78 7.80
CA VAL A 34 -4.98 -8.37 7.96
C VAL A 34 -6.46 -8.21 8.22
N GLY A 35 -7.28 -8.99 7.52
CA GLY A 35 -8.72 -8.91 7.73
C GLY A 35 -9.13 -9.29 9.13
N THR A 36 -8.51 -10.35 9.67
CA THR A 36 -8.80 -10.78 11.03
C THR A 36 -8.41 -9.71 12.03
N GLN A 37 -7.24 -9.11 11.84
CA GLN A 37 -6.78 -8.05 12.75
C GLN A 37 -7.70 -6.84 12.68
N PHE A 38 -8.10 -6.47 11.46
CA PHE A 38 -8.95 -5.31 11.28
C PHE A 38 -10.32 -5.53 11.94
N LEU A 39 -10.88 -6.70 11.73
CA LEU A 39 -12.20 -7.02 12.31
C LEU A 39 -12.13 -7.02 13.82
N SER A 40 -11.08 -7.58 14.38
CA SER A 40 -10.90 -7.62 15.82
C SER A 40 -10.82 -6.21 16.40
N GLU A 41 -10.06 -5.34 15.75
CA GLU A 41 -9.91 -3.97 16.22
C GLU A 41 -11.23 -3.22 16.12
N MET A 42 -11.96 -3.43 15.03
CA MET A 42 -13.24 -2.78 14.84
C MET A 42 -14.23 -3.20 15.91
N LYS A 43 -14.24 -4.50 16.23
CA LYS A 43 -15.15 -4.98 17.29
C LYS A 43 -14.77 -4.40 18.64
N ARG A 44 -13.48 -4.25 18.90
CA ARG A 44 -13.03 -3.65 20.15
C ARG A 44 -13.50 -2.20 20.27
N ILE A 45 -13.34 -1.46 19.18
CA ILE A 45 -13.74 -0.05 19.20
C ILE A 45 -15.24 0.07 19.39
N ASN A 46 -16.01 -0.76 18.69
CA ASN A 46 -17.47 -0.70 18.81
C ASN A 46 -17.94 -1.09 20.19
N ALA A 47 -17.20 -1.97 20.87
CA ALA A 47 -17.55 -2.35 22.23
C ALA A 47 -17.28 -1.23 23.22
N GLU A 48 -16.17 -0.49 23.02
CA GLU A 48 -15.81 0.59 23.92
C GLU A 48 -16.57 1.87 23.61
N GLU A 49 -16.91 2.09 22.35
CA GLU A 49 -17.60 3.29 21.93
C GLU A 49 -18.75 2.89 21.02
N PRO A 50 -19.86 2.49 21.60
CA PRO A 50 -20.98 2.03 20.75
C PRO A 50 -21.46 3.06 19.73
N ASP A 51 -21.28 4.35 20.04
CA ASP A 51 -21.67 5.39 19.10
C ASP A 51 -20.83 5.38 17.84
N ALA A 52 -19.63 4.82 17.89
CA ALA A 52 -18.78 4.75 16.71
C ALA A 52 -19.43 3.89 15.62
N ASN A 53 -20.03 2.77 16.02
CA ASN A 53 -20.79 1.92 15.12
C ASN A 53 -20.06 1.70 13.79
N LEU A 54 -18.80 1.30 13.87
CA LEU A 54 -18.01 1.12 12.68
C LEU A 54 -18.48 -0.09 11.89
N GLU A 55 -18.44 0.04 10.57
CA GLU A 55 -18.83 -1.02 9.66
C GLU A 55 -17.74 -1.24 8.64
N TRP A 56 -17.65 -2.47 8.15
CA TRP A 56 -16.62 -2.85 7.19
C TRP A 56 -17.21 -3.85 6.23
N ASP A 57 -16.95 -3.65 4.95
CA ASP A 57 -17.52 -4.49 3.91
C ASP A 57 -16.75 -5.80 3.70
N GLY A 58 -15.69 -6.01 4.46
CA GLY A 58 -14.92 -7.24 4.37
C GLY A 58 -13.76 -7.18 3.39
N ALA A 59 -13.65 -6.10 2.63
CA ALA A 59 -12.58 -5.99 1.64
C ALA A 59 -11.28 -5.56 2.30
N VAL A 60 -10.19 -6.24 1.94
CA VAL A 60 -8.86 -5.86 2.41
C VAL A 60 -8.15 -5.17 1.25
N THR A 61 -7.78 -3.92 1.46
CA THR A 61 -7.13 -3.12 0.44
C THR A 61 -5.63 -3.12 0.64
N VAL A 62 -4.93 -2.69 -0.41
CA VAL A 62 -3.48 -2.55 -0.34
C VAL A 62 -3.10 -1.64 0.82
N GLU A 63 -3.84 -0.55 0.99
CA GLU A 63 -3.55 0.39 2.07
C GLU A 63 -3.64 -0.27 3.45
N MET A 64 -4.64 -1.14 3.64
CA MET A 64 -4.79 -1.82 4.92
C MET A 64 -3.59 -2.71 5.22
N ILE A 65 -3.08 -3.39 4.20
CA ILE A 65 -1.91 -4.24 4.38
C ILE A 65 -0.69 -3.40 4.71
N ILE A 66 -0.49 -2.30 4.00
CA ILE A 66 0.64 -1.42 4.25
C ILE A 66 0.56 -0.84 5.66
N GLU A 67 -0.63 -0.45 6.07
CA GLU A 67 -0.80 0.11 7.40
C GLU A 67 -0.47 -0.90 8.48
N MET A 68 -0.93 -2.14 8.29
CA MET A 68 -0.63 -3.20 9.24
C MET A 68 0.87 -3.45 9.30
N MET A 69 1.53 -3.51 8.15
CA MET A 69 2.96 -3.74 8.12
C MET A 69 3.73 -2.58 8.74
N SER A 70 3.25 -1.35 8.56
CA SER A 70 3.94 -0.19 9.14
C SER A 70 3.89 -0.20 10.66
N ILE A 71 2.89 -0.86 11.21
CA ILE A 71 2.78 -0.98 12.66
C ILE A 71 3.56 -2.17 13.18
N GLN A 72 3.44 -3.31 12.52
CA GLN A 72 4.01 -4.55 13.02
C GLN A 72 5.39 -4.87 12.44
N PHE A 73 5.65 -4.43 11.22
CA PHE A 73 6.90 -4.74 10.53
C PHE A 73 7.48 -3.51 9.86
N PRO A 74 7.67 -2.40 10.61
CA PRO A 74 8.16 -1.17 9.96
C PRO A 74 9.52 -1.36 9.32
N GLU A 75 10.34 -2.24 9.88
CA GLU A 75 11.68 -2.46 9.31
C GLU A 75 11.61 -3.07 7.92
N PHE A 76 10.58 -3.88 7.64
CA PHE A 76 10.42 -4.45 6.32
C PHE A 76 10.01 -3.38 5.32
N LEU A 77 9.07 -2.51 5.71
CA LEU A 77 8.65 -1.45 4.82
C LEU A 77 9.80 -0.51 4.51
N MET A 78 10.59 -0.20 5.51
CA MET A 78 11.73 0.69 5.30
C MET A 78 12.76 0.05 4.38
N ALA A 79 13.00 -1.24 4.56
CA ALA A 79 13.95 -1.95 3.72
C ALA A 79 13.46 -2.02 2.27
N VAL A 80 12.17 -2.28 2.08
CA VAL A 80 11.61 -2.35 0.73
C VAL A 80 11.65 -0.98 0.07
N ALA A 81 11.31 0.07 0.83
CA ALA A 81 11.34 1.41 0.28
C ALA A 81 12.75 1.82 -0.11
N GLU A 82 13.72 1.48 0.74
CA GLU A 82 15.11 1.81 0.44
C GLU A 82 15.59 1.05 -0.78
N GLU A 83 15.25 -0.23 -0.86
CA GLU A 83 15.63 -1.05 -2.00
C GLU A 83 15.04 -0.50 -3.28
N ASN A 84 13.78 -0.11 -3.25
CA ASN A 84 13.13 0.44 -4.42
C ASN A 84 13.73 1.77 -4.82
N PHE A 85 14.11 2.58 -3.85
CA PHE A 85 14.77 3.84 -4.15
C PHE A 85 16.09 3.60 -4.86
N ILE A 86 16.88 2.66 -4.35
CA ILE A 86 18.17 2.35 -4.95
C ILE A 86 17.99 1.82 -6.37
N ARG A 87 17.02 0.95 -6.56
CA ARG A 87 16.74 0.42 -7.90
C ARG A 87 16.34 1.53 -8.86
N GLY A 88 15.48 2.43 -8.39
CA GLY A 88 15.06 3.53 -9.22
C GLY A 88 16.20 4.45 -9.58
N TYR A 89 17.05 4.75 -8.61
CA TYR A 89 18.20 5.59 -8.85
C TYR A 89 19.17 4.94 -9.85
N THR A 90 19.43 3.65 -9.65
CA THR A 90 20.31 2.93 -10.53
C THR A 90 19.76 2.87 -11.95
N GLN A 91 18.47 2.67 -12.08
CA GLN A 91 17.85 2.63 -13.39
C GLN A 91 17.92 4.00 -14.07
N ALA A 92 17.68 5.05 -13.32
CA ALA A 92 17.77 6.40 -13.87
C ALA A 92 19.17 6.70 -14.35
N MET A 93 20.18 6.30 -13.58
CA MET A 93 21.56 6.53 -13.99
C MET A 93 21.89 5.72 -15.23
N ALA A 94 21.41 4.50 -15.30
CA ALA A 94 21.63 3.67 -16.47
C ALA A 94 21.00 4.31 -17.71
N ASP A 95 19.80 4.84 -17.55
CA ASP A 95 19.10 5.48 -18.66
C ASP A 95 19.86 6.72 -19.15
N LEU A 96 20.42 7.47 -18.21
CA LEU A 96 21.19 8.64 -18.57
C LEU A 96 22.45 8.30 -19.37
N HIS A 97 23.04 7.17 -19.07
CA HIS A 97 24.31 6.79 -19.70
C HIS A 97 24.12 5.79 -20.83
N ALA A 98 22.86 5.44 -21.13
CA ALA A 98 22.59 4.52 -22.23
C ALA A 98 22.97 5.17 -23.55
N PRO A 99 23.45 4.38 -24.49
CA PRO A 99 23.72 4.94 -25.80
C PRO A 99 22.46 5.52 -26.43
N VAL A 100 22.64 6.64 -27.08
CA VAL A 100 21.47 7.34 -27.66
C VAL A 100 20.77 6.44 -28.67
N ASN A 101 21.56 5.70 -29.41
CA ASN A 101 20.97 4.87 -30.44
C ASN A 101 20.26 3.66 -29.89
N SER A 102 20.44 3.36 -28.62
CA SER A 102 19.72 2.24 -28.04
C SER A 102 18.24 2.55 -27.98
N SER A 103 17.94 3.80 -28.04
CA SER A 103 16.54 4.18 -28.03
C SER A 103 16.01 4.20 -29.42
N GLU A 104 16.94 4.21 -30.25
CA GLU A 104 16.59 4.33 -31.40
C GLU A 104 16.72 3.49 -32.25
N GLU A 105 16.84 3.35 -32.12
CA GLU A 105 16.90 2.78 -32.90
C GLU A 105 16.19 2.31 -33.00
#